data_5e31a5a43cc987c82ca412ba0161a5af
#
_entry.id   5e31a5a43cc987c82ca412ba0161a5af
#
_cell.length_a   1.000
_cell.length_b   1.000
_cell.length_c   1.000
_cell.angle_alpha   90.00
_cell.angle_beta   90.00
_cell.angle_gamma   90.00
#
_symmetry.space_group_name_H-M   'P 1'
#
loop_
_entity.id
_entity.type
_entity.pdbx_description
1 polymer ?
#
loop_
_entity_poly.entity_id
_entity_poly.type
_entity_poly.pdbx_seq_one_letter_code
_entity_poly.pdbx_strand_id
1 'polypeptide(L)'
;MSAWLAVGAVLVAAVLELLLAEPPRRVHPIAIFGRAVAVVDRDWRRPTVAGVLLAVVMPLVFAAAAWLLVTGVAELGAARSPVERAVAVTVVAGCGLFSLTSLSMLVGSGREVIEASVVDVERAKHAVIALVGRDPAALSPAQLRSAALESMAENLADGLVAPLGAFVCGAQWSLAVGVGAAAWVKAVNTLDSMVGYPDRRLGTASARLDDLVMWLPARISALLVVIGAGSIRTLGEIRRWASVPASPNSGWPMAALACALEVRLEKPAAYVLNPGADLPTPSEARAGARVITVAGALAGAAAVALLGVGL
;
A
#
# COMPACT_ATOMS: atom_id res chain seq x y z
N MET A 1 -14.31 2.37 -23.62
CA MET A 1 -14.91 2.95 -22.40
C MET A 1 -14.46 4.40 -22.31
N SER A 2 -15.28 5.32 -21.83
CA SER A 2 -14.78 6.70 -21.73
C SER A 2 -13.77 6.79 -20.57
N ALA A 3 -12.59 7.36 -20.84
CA ALA A 3 -11.54 7.66 -19.86
C ALA A 3 -12.10 8.38 -18.61
N TRP A 4 -13.11 9.19 -18.81
CA TRP A 4 -13.80 9.95 -17.76
C TRP A 4 -14.45 9.10 -16.66
N LEU A 5 -14.93 7.88 -17.00
CA LEU A 5 -15.49 6.97 -15.95
C LEU A 5 -14.40 6.45 -15.03
N ALA A 6 -13.22 6.14 -15.58
CA ALA A 6 -12.09 5.70 -14.78
C ALA A 6 -11.52 6.84 -13.91
N VAL A 7 -11.42 8.04 -14.46
CA VAL A 7 -11.10 9.25 -13.68
C VAL A 7 -12.13 9.47 -12.59
N GLY A 8 -13.43 9.34 -12.90
CA GLY A 8 -14.51 9.45 -11.92
C GLY A 8 -14.36 8.44 -10.77
N ALA A 9 -13.99 7.19 -11.06
CA ALA A 9 -13.76 6.17 -10.04
C ALA A 9 -12.57 6.53 -9.12
N VAL A 10 -11.47 7.05 -9.66
CA VAL A 10 -10.33 7.54 -8.86
C VAL A 10 -10.75 8.71 -7.96
N LEU A 11 -11.54 9.65 -8.49
CA LEU A 11 -12.04 10.78 -7.70
C LEU A 11 -13.00 10.33 -6.59
N VAL A 12 -13.89 9.38 -6.86
CA VAL A 12 -14.77 8.79 -5.84
C VAL A 12 -13.93 8.13 -4.75
N ALA A 13 -12.92 7.32 -5.12
CA ALA A 13 -12.03 6.69 -4.15
C ALA A 13 -11.30 7.74 -3.29
N ALA A 14 -10.75 8.79 -3.90
CA ALA A 14 -10.05 9.85 -3.19
C ALA A 14 -10.97 10.62 -2.22
N VAL A 15 -12.19 10.93 -2.63
CA VAL A 15 -13.17 11.59 -1.76
C VAL A 15 -13.54 10.70 -0.57
N LEU A 16 -13.80 9.41 -0.81
CA LEU A 16 -14.10 8.47 0.26
C LEU A 16 -12.93 8.30 1.23
N GLU A 17 -11.71 8.27 0.74
CA GLU A 17 -10.51 8.17 1.57
C GLU A 17 -10.31 9.42 2.45
N LEU A 18 -10.59 10.61 1.93
CA LEU A 18 -10.54 11.84 2.71
C LEU A 18 -11.64 11.93 3.77
N LEU A 19 -12.83 11.39 3.49
CA LEU A 19 -13.98 11.49 4.40
C LEU A 19 -14.03 10.36 5.44
N LEU A 20 -13.62 9.15 5.07
CA LEU A 20 -13.82 7.94 5.87
C LEU A 20 -12.51 7.28 6.31
N ALA A 21 -11.38 7.66 5.70
CA ALA A 21 -10.07 7.06 5.84
C ALA A 21 -10.02 5.57 5.44
N GLU A 22 -10.90 4.73 5.99
CA GLU A 22 -10.94 3.29 5.71
C GLU A 22 -12.35 2.72 5.93
N PRO A 23 -12.76 1.66 5.19
CA PRO A 23 -14.02 0.97 5.46
C PRO A 23 -14.01 0.29 6.83
N PRO A 24 -15.17 0.13 7.49
CA PRO A 24 -15.25 -0.62 8.75
C PRO A 24 -14.72 -2.05 8.60
N ARG A 25 -13.92 -2.53 9.55
CA ARG A 25 -13.25 -3.86 9.52
C ARG A 25 -14.18 -5.03 9.19
N ARG A 26 -15.46 -4.95 9.59
CA ARG A 26 -16.45 -6.03 9.36
C ARG A 26 -16.75 -6.27 7.88
N VAL A 27 -16.75 -5.20 7.08
CA VAL A 27 -17.06 -5.21 5.64
C VAL A 27 -15.83 -4.94 4.76
N HIS A 28 -14.67 -4.74 5.37
CA HIS A 28 -13.43 -4.43 4.65
C HIS A 28 -12.97 -5.64 3.83
N PRO A 29 -12.86 -5.54 2.48
CA PRO A 29 -12.55 -6.68 1.62
C PRO A 29 -11.21 -7.35 1.99
N ILE A 30 -10.19 -6.55 2.33
CA ILE A 30 -8.86 -7.07 2.72
C ILE A 30 -8.93 -7.81 4.06
N ALA A 31 -9.74 -7.35 5.02
CA ALA A 31 -9.94 -8.08 6.26
C ALA A 31 -10.70 -9.40 6.05
N ILE A 32 -11.62 -9.45 5.08
CA ILE A 32 -12.30 -10.69 4.66
C ILE A 32 -11.29 -11.64 4.01
N PHE A 33 -10.47 -11.14 3.09
CA PHE A 33 -9.40 -11.90 2.45
C PHE A 33 -8.41 -12.45 3.49
N GLY A 34 -7.95 -11.63 4.43
CA GLY A 34 -7.06 -12.05 5.51
C GLY A 34 -7.66 -13.18 6.38
N ARG A 35 -8.97 -13.13 6.67
CA ARG A 35 -9.65 -14.25 7.35
C ARG A 35 -9.63 -15.54 6.53
N ALA A 36 -9.80 -15.44 5.21
CA ALA A 36 -9.70 -16.60 4.32
C ALA A 36 -8.27 -17.15 4.27
N VAL A 37 -7.25 -16.28 4.24
CA VAL A 37 -5.84 -16.70 4.35
C VAL A 37 -5.58 -17.42 5.67
N ALA A 38 -6.08 -16.92 6.80
CA ALA A 38 -5.90 -17.56 8.12
C ALA A 38 -6.46 -18.99 8.18
N VAL A 39 -7.51 -19.29 7.43
CA VAL A 39 -8.07 -20.66 7.36
C VAL A 39 -7.13 -21.63 6.63
N VAL A 40 -6.41 -21.16 5.63
CA VAL A 40 -5.50 -21.98 4.81
C VAL A 40 -4.05 -21.93 5.31
N ASP A 41 -3.73 -21.04 6.23
CA ASP A 41 -2.45 -20.96 6.93
C ASP A 41 -2.34 -22.03 8.00
N ARG A 42 -1.98 -23.22 7.58
CA ARG A 42 -1.85 -24.43 8.41
C ARG A 42 -0.71 -25.31 7.91
N ASP A 43 -0.38 -26.36 8.66
CA ASP A 43 0.60 -27.34 8.25
C ASP A 43 0.08 -28.22 7.11
N TRP A 44 0.79 -28.17 5.98
CA TRP A 44 0.50 -28.95 4.79
C TRP A 44 1.51 -30.06 4.61
N ARG A 45 1.05 -31.26 4.17
CA ARG A 45 1.95 -32.38 3.85
C ARG A 45 2.99 -32.04 2.78
N ARG A 46 2.66 -31.11 1.85
CA ARG A 46 3.54 -30.60 0.78
C ARG A 46 3.49 -29.08 0.78
N PRO A 47 4.18 -28.40 1.73
CA PRO A 47 4.01 -26.97 1.94
C PRO A 47 4.40 -26.12 0.72
N THR A 48 5.43 -26.50 -0.03
CA THR A 48 5.84 -25.78 -1.24
C THR A 48 4.76 -25.83 -2.33
N VAL A 49 4.15 -27.00 -2.58
CA VAL A 49 3.07 -27.15 -3.58
C VAL A 49 1.83 -26.38 -3.14
N ALA A 50 1.44 -26.52 -1.87
CA ALA A 50 0.33 -25.74 -1.32
C ALA A 50 0.60 -24.23 -1.43
N GLY A 51 1.81 -23.78 -1.11
CA GLY A 51 2.20 -22.38 -1.23
C GLY A 51 2.09 -21.83 -2.65
N VAL A 52 2.52 -22.58 -3.65
CA VAL A 52 2.35 -22.19 -5.06
C VAL A 52 0.86 -22.09 -5.43
N LEU A 53 0.07 -23.08 -5.04
CA LEU A 53 -1.38 -23.05 -5.32
C LEU A 53 -2.06 -21.86 -4.62
N LEU A 54 -1.74 -21.59 -3.37
CA LEU A 54 -2.27 -20.47 -2.62
C LEU A 54 -1.86 -19.12 -3.23
N ALA A 55 -0.59 -18.97 -3.61
CA ALA A 55 -0.07 -17.75 -4.24
C ALA A 55 -0.75 -17.42 -5.58
N VAL A 56 -1.21 -18.44 -6.30
CA VAL A 56 -1.92 -18.25 -7.58
C VAL A 56 -3.43 -18.12 -7.37
N VAL A 57 -4.02 -19.08 -6.66
CA VAL A 57 -5.49 -19.21 -6.61
C VAL A 57 -6.15 -18.13 -5.76
N MET A 58 -5.60 -17.82 -4.57
CA MET A 58 -6.26 -16.88 -3.66
C MET A 58 -6.34 -15.46 -4.23
N PRO A 59 -5.24 -14.87 -4.77
CA PRO A 59 -5.32 -13.56 -5.40
C PRO A 59 -6.24 -13.54 -6.63
N LEU A 60 -6.25 -14.61 -7.44
CA LEU A 60 -7.13 -14.70 -8.60
C LEU A 60 -8.61 -14.78 -8.20
N VAL A 61 -8.96 -15.54 -7.17
CA VAL A 61 -10.34 -15.63 -6.66
C VAL A 61 -10.80 -14.28 -6.13
N PHE A 62 -9.93 -13.58 -5.39
CA PHE A 62 -10.25 -12.25 -4.86
C PHE A 62 -10.42 -11.22 -5.99
N ALA A 63 -9.54 -11.23 -6.98
CA ALA A 63 -9.65 -10.40 -8.18
C ALA A 63 -10.92 -10.69 -8.98
N ALA A 64 -11.25 -11.98 -9.17
CA ALA A 64 -12.46 -12.39 -9.86
C ALA A 64 -13.73 -11.93 -9.12
N ALA A 65 -13.76 -12.02 -7.79
CA ALA A 65 -14.88 -11.54 -6.99
C ALA A 65 -15.07 -10.01 -7.15
N ALA A 66 -13.98 -9.24 -7.14
CA ALA A 66 -14.01 -7.81 -7.36
C ALA A 66 -14.46 -7.44 -8.79
N TRP A 67 -13.96 -8.16 -9.78
CA TRP A 67 -14.37 -8.02 -11.18
C TRP A 67 -15.86 -8.35 -11.37
N LEU A 68 -16.34 -9.47 -10.82
CA LEU A 68 -17.74 -9.88 -10.87
C LEU A 68 -18.69 -8.86 -10.21
N LEU A 69 -18.28 -8.24 -9.10
CA LEU A 69 -19.06 -7.20 -8.45
C LEU A 69 -19.34 -6.03 -9.40
N VAL A 70 -18.30 -5.50 -10.03
CA VAL A 70 -18.43 -4.35 -10.95
C VAL A 70 -19.20 -4.74 -12.20
N THR A 71 -18.94 -5.92 -12.77
CA THR A 71 -19.63 -6.45 -13.95
C THR A 71 -21.10 -6.71 -13.64
N GLY A 72 -21.41 -7.31 -12.47
CA GLY A 72 -22.78 -7.58 -12.04
C GLY A 72 -23.60 -6.28 -11.92
N VAL A 73 -23.02 -5.20 -11.39
CA VAL A 73 -23.70 -3.89 -11.35
C VAL A 73 -23.95 -3.34 -12.76
N ALA A 74 -23.00 -3.55 -13.68
CA ALA A 74 -23.16 -3.13 -15.07
C ALA A 74 -24.31 -3.88 -15.77
N GLU A 75 -24.44 -5.19 -15.55
CA GLU A 75 -25.50 -6.02 -16.12
C GLU A 75 -26.88 -5.76 -15.48
N LEU A 76 -26.94 -5.65 -14.15
CA LEU A 76 -28.18 -5.28 -13.45
C LEU A 76 -28.68 -3.88 -13.83
N GLY A 77 -27.78 -3.01 -14.24
CA GLY A 77 -28.09 -1.68 -14.76
C GLY A 77 -28.46 -1.65 -16.25
N ALA A 78 -28.50 -2.78 -16.95
CA ALA A 78 -28.74 -2.81 -18.41
C ALA A 78 -30.11 -2.26 -18.82
N ALA A 79 -31.13 -2.37 -17.95
CA ALA A 79 -32.46 -1.83 -18.17
C ALA A 79 -32.61 -0.34 -17.81
N ARG A 80 -31.57 0.31 -17.27
CA ARG A 80 -31.54 1.72 -16.88
C ARG A 80 -31.02 2.60 -18.02
N SER A 81 -31.14 3.90 -17.87
CA SER A 81 -30.52 4.84 -18.80
C SER A 81 -28.99 4.66 -18.86
N PRO A 82 -28.34 4.92 -19.99
CA PRO A 82 -26.89 4.84 -20.11
C PRO A 82 -26.13 5.65 -19.06
N VAL A 83 -26.68 6.81 -18.65
CA VAL A 83 -26.08 7.69 -17.64
C VAL A 83 -26.17 7.06 -16.26
N GLU A 84 -27.33 6.56 -15.86
CA GLU A 84 -27.52 5.90 -14.56
C GLU A 84 -26.61 4.67 -14.41
N ARG A 85 -26.50 3.87 -15.46
CA ARG A 85 -25.59 2.72 -15.51
C ARG A 85 -24.13 3.17 -15.35
N ALA A 86 -23.71 4.18 -16.12
CA ALA A 86 -22.35 4.72 -16.04
C ALA A 86 -22.01 5.24 -14.64
N VAL A 87 -22.91 6.00 -14.01
CA VAL A 87 -22.76 6.50 -12.65
C VAL A 87 -22.66 5.34 -11.65
N ALA A 88 -23.55 4.36 -11.70
CA ALA A 88 -23.55 3.23 -10.79
C ALA A 88 -22.25 2.43 -10.86
N VAL A 89 -21.78 2.13 -12.07
CA VAL A 89 -20.52 1.38 -12.29
C VAL A 89 -19.33 2.18 -11.82
N THR A 90 -19.29 3.50 -12.07
CA THR A 90 -18.22 4.39 -11.62
C THR A 90 -18.14 4.46 -10.10
N VAL A 91 -19.29 4.61 -9.44
CA VAL A 91 -19.35 4.67 -7.96
C VAL A 91 -18.90 3.34 -7.36
N VAL A 92 -19.39 2.20 -7.87
CA VAL A 92 -18.98 0.89 -7.34
C VAL A 92 -17.49 0.62 -7.58
N ALA A 93 -16.96 0.99 -8.75
CA ALA A 93 -15.52 0.88 -9.02
C ALA A 93 -14.70 1.78 -8.09
N GLY A 94 -15.15 3.01 -7.84
CA GLY A 94 -14.51 3.93 -6.91
C GLY A 94 -14.56 3.43 -5.45
N CYS A 95 -15.67 2.89 -5.00
CA CYS A 95 -15.78 2.22 -3.69
C CYS A 95 -14.86 1.00 -3.58
N GLY A 96 -14.77 0.21 -4.66
CA GLY A 96 -13.84 -0.90 -4.77
C GLY A 96 -12.40 -0.43 -4.63
N LEU A 97 -11.99 0.57 -5.39
CA LEU A 97 -10.63 1.14 -5.32
C LEU A 97 -10.33 1.73 -3.94
N PHE A 98 -11.26 2.51 -3.36
CA PHE A 98 -11.15 3.03 -2.00
C PHE A 98 -10.86 1.92 -0.97
N SER A 99 -11.55 0.79 -1.08
CA SER A 99 -11.35 -0.32 -0.14
C SER A 99 -10.04 -1.10 -0.34
N LEU A 100 -9.29 -0.80 -1.38
CA LEU A 100 -8.00 -1.41 -1.73
C LEU A 100 -6.82 -0.44 -1.53
N THR A 101 -7.09 0.83 -1.22
CA THR A 101 -6.10 1.88 -0.92
C THR A 101 -6.19 2.31 0.55
N SER A 102 -5.13 2.90 1.11
CA SER A 102 -5.06 3.21 2.55
C SER A 102 -4.11 4.36 2.91
N LEU A 103 -4.05 5.43 2.10
CA LEU A 103 -3.14 6.55 2.37
C LEU A 103 -3.53 7.35 3.63
N SER A 104 -4.81 7.71 3.76
CA SER A 104 -5.30 8.55 4.87
C SER A 104 -5.17 7.84 6.22
N MET A 105 -5.52 6.55 6.27
CA MET A 105 -5.33 5.72 7.47
C MET A 105 -3.85 5.59 7.82
N LEU A 106 -3.00 5.31 6.84
CA LEU A 106 -1.56 5.16 7.01
C LEU A 106 -0.91 6.42 7.59
N VAL A 107 -1.17 7.58 6.96
CA VAL A 107 -0.63 8.87 7.40
C VAL A 107 -1.22 9.27 8.76
N GLY A 108 -2.49 9.01 8.99
CA GLY A 108 -3.16 9.26 10.28
C GLY A 108 -2.51 8.47 11.42
N SER A 109 -2.33 7.16 11.23
CA SER A 109 -1.67 6.29 12.21
C SER A 109 -0.19 6.69 12.44
N GLY A 110 0.54 7.02 11.38
CA GLY A 110 1.90 7.51 11.50
C GLY A 110 2.01 8.82 12.28
N ARG A 111 1.10 9.77 12.04
CA ARG A 111 1.02 11.02 12.78
C ARG A 111 0.68 10.79 14.25
N GLU A 112 -0.23 9.87 14.56
CA GLU A 112 -0.55 9.53 15.95
C GLU A 112 0.69 9.05 16.71
N VAL A 113 1.49 8.16 16.12
CA VAL A 113 2.75 7.70 16.72
C VAL A 113 3.72 8.87 16.93
N ILE A 114 3.88 9.75 15.93
CA ILE A 114 4.80 10.89 15.99
C ILE A 114 4.40 11.84 17.11
N GLU A 115 3.13 12.23 17.20
CA GLU A 115 2.66 13.16 18.24
C GLU A 115 2.69 12.52 19.63
N ALA A 116 2.24 11.26 19.75
CA ALA A 116 2.31 10.55 21.02
C ALA A 116 3.76 10.37 21.51
N SER A 117 4.73 10.19 20.60
CA SER A 117 6.16 10.04 20.96
C SER A 117 6.75 11.22 21.74
N VAL A 118 6.08 12.39 21.71
CA VAL A 118 6.51 13.62 22.38
C VAL A 118 5.89 13.75 23.78
N VAL A 119 4.62 13.33 23.91
CA VAL A 119 3.82 13.62 25.12
C VAL A 119 3.53 12.37 25.97
N ASP A 120 3.46 11.20 25.34
CA ASP A 120 3.10 9.93 26.00
C ASP A 120 3.70 8.75 25.23
N VAL A 121 4.88 8.31 25.68
CA VAL A 121 5.64 7.24 25.02
C VAL A 121 4.91 5.90 25.04
N GLU A 122 4.17 5.58 26.09
CA GLU A 122 3.41 4.32 26.17
C GLU A 122 2.24 4.33 25.16
N ARG A 123 1.56 5.45 25.01
CA ARG A 123 0.57 5.62 23.94
C ARG A 123 1.20 5.48 22.56
N ALA A 124 2.40 6.04 22.33
CA ALA A 124 3.12 5.88 21.07
C ALA A 124 3.47 4.43 20.78
N LYS A 125 3.90 3.66 21.79
CA LYS A 125 4.15 2.23 21.68
C LYS A 125 2.88 1.45 21.30
N HIS A 126 1.74 1.78 21.89
CA HIS A 126 0.46 1.17 21.51
C HIS A 126 0.04 1.52 20.08
N ALA A 127 0.17 2.79 19.70
CA ALA A 127 -0.20 3.25 18.36
C ALA A 127 0.66 2.59 17.26
N VAL A 128 1.98 2.42 17.50
CA VAL A 128 2.88 1.86 16.50
C VAL A 128 2.62 0.38 16.19
N ILE A 129 1.95 -0.37 17.08
CA ILE A 129 1.57 -1.78 16.83
C ILE A 129 0.71 -1.91 15.56
N ALA A 130 -0.11 -0.90 15.26
CA ALA A 130 -0.91 -0.90 14.03
C ALA A 130 -0.06 -0.77 12.75
N LEU A 131 1.17 -0.29 12.87
CA LEU A 131 2.07 0.00 11.76
C LEU A 131 3.19 -1.04 11.61
N VAL A 132 3.58 -1.71 12.69
CA VAL A 132 4.73 -2.63 12.70
C VAL A 132 4.38 -3.96 13.33
N GLY A 133 4.86 -5.05 12.73
CA GLY A 133 4.67 -6.42 13.23
C GLY A 133 5.70 -6.84 14.30
N ARG A 134 6.22 -5.89 15.11
CA ARG A 134 7.24 -6.16 16.13
C ARG A 134 6.83 -5.60 17.49
N ASP A 135 7.41 -6.17 18.57
CA ASP A 135 7.22 -5.65 19.92
C ASP A 135 7.89 -4.26 20.06
N PRO A 136 7.13 -3.19 20.36
CA PRO A 136 7.66 -1.85 20.54
C PRO A 136 8.18 -1.58 21.95
N ALA A 137 8.11 -2.52 22.90
CA ALA A 137 8.38 -2.27 24.34
C ALA A 137 9.74 -1.63 24.59
N ALA A 138 10.78 -2.05 23.86
CA ALA A 138 12.16 -1.56 24.01
C ALA A 138 12.48 -0.33 23.16
N LEU A 139 11.54 0.16 22.32
CA LEU A 139 11.82 1.28 21.41
C LEU A 139 11.83 2.62 22.16
N SER A 140 12.87 3.42 21.90
CA SER A 140 12.93 4.84 22.33
C SER A 140 11.93 5.68 21.52
N PRO A 141 11.58 6.90 22.01
CA PRO A 141 10.71 7.80 21.26
C PRO A 141 11.19 8.12 19.84
N ALA A 142 12.51 8.25 19.64
CA ALA A 142 13.10 8.48 18.33
C ALA A 142 12.99 7.23 17.41
N GLN A 143 13.15 6.04 17.97
CA GLN A 143 12.95 4.78 17.24
C GLN A 143 11.47 4.53 16.89
N LEU A 144 10.53 4.96 17.72
CA LEU A 144 9.09 4.93 17.39
C LEU A 144 8.79 5.83 16.20
N ARG A 145 9.39 7.02 16.12
CA ARG A 145 9.28 7.91 14.96
C ARG A 145 9.93 7.31 13.71
N SER A 146 11.11 6.69 13.84
CA SER A 146 11.74 5.93 12.75
C SER A 146 10.81 4.84 12.23
N ALA A 147 10.26 4.02 13.10
CA ALA A 147 9.35 2.94 12.74
C ALA A 147 8.07 3.45 12.03
N ALA A 148 7.52 4.59 12.48
CA ALA A 148 6.36 5.21 11.82
C ALA A 148 6.72 5.70 10.41
N LEU A 149 7.88 6.34 10.23
CA LEU A 149 8.36 6.80 8.92
C LEU A 149 8.64 5.63 7.97
N GLU A 150 9.30 4.58 8.45
CA GLU A 150 9.56 3.35 7.69
C GLU A 150 8.25 2.76 7.18
N SER A 151 7.28 2.57 8.09
CA SER A 151 5.99 1.99 7.73
C SER A 151 5.20 2.88 6.75
N MET A 152 5.19 4.20 6.95
CA MET A 152 4.54 5.12 6.00
C MET A 152 5.19 5.08 4.62
N ALA A 153 6.52 5.01 4.53
CA ALA A 153 7.22 4.95 3.26
C ALA A 153 6.99 3.61 2.52
N GLU A 154 7.08 2.48 3.23
CA GLU A 154 6.83 1.15 2.68
C GLU A 154 5.38 1.02 2.20
N ASN A 155 4.42 1.36 3.04
CA ASN A 155 3.01 1.25 2.72
C ASN A 155 2.51 2.29 1.69
N LEU A 156 3.26 3.34 1.38
CA LEU A 156 2.97 4.19 0.21
C LEU A 156 3.01 3.34 -1.08
N ALA A 157 3.96 2.42 -1.20
CA ALA A 157 4.03 1.49 -2.31
C ALA A 157 2.90 0.46 -2.25
N ASP A 158 2.75 -0.22 -1.12
CA ASP A 158 1.88 -1.38 -0.93
C ASP A 158 0.40 -1.01 -0.78
N GLY A 159 0.15 0.13 -0.15
CA GLY A 159 -1.18 0.61 0.20
C GLY A 159 -1.80 1.59 -0.79
N LEU A 160 -0.99 2.19 -1.69
CA LEU A 160 -1.51 3.16 -2.66
C LEU A 160 -0.98 2.94 -4.07
N VAL A 161 0.35 3.03 -4.27
CA VAL A 161 0.92 3.12 -5.63
C VAL A 161 0.69 1.83 -6.41
N ALA A 162 0.83 0.66 -5.77
CA ALA A 162 0.64 -0.62 -6.43
C ALA A 162 -0.83 -0.88 -6.81
N PRO A 163 -1.83 -0.79 -5.92
CA PRO A 163 -3.22 -1.00 -6.30
C PRO A 163 -3.74 0.09 -7.26
N LEU A 164 -3.34 1.35 -7.09
CA LEU A 164 -3.73 2.44 -7.99
C LEU A 164 -3.13 2.26 -9.39
N GLY A 165 -1.86 1.90 -9.48
CA GLY A 165 -1.19 1.62 -10.76
C GLY A 165 -1.82 0.44 -11.49
N ALA A 166 -2.12 -0.65 -10.78
CA ALA A 166 -2.83 -1.80 -11.33
C ALA A 166 -4.25 -1.42 -11.82
N PHE A 167 -4.97 -0.57 -11.05
CA PHE A 167 -6.25 -0.03 -11.48
C PHE A 167 -6.11 0.76 -12.79
N VAL A 168 -5.15 1.68 -12.88
CA VAL A 168 -4.91 2.49 -14.09
C VAL A 168 -4.64 1.60 -15.30
N CYS A 169 -3.77 0.62 -15.16
CA CYS A 169 -3.49 -0.34 -16.24
C CYS A 169 -4.74 -1.13 -16.64
N GLY A 170 -5.43 -1.74 -15.70
CA GLY A 170 -6.62 -2.56 -15.98
C GLY A 170 -7.82 -1.75 -16.50
N ALA A 171 -7.96 -0.50 -16.08
CA ALA A 171 -9.03 0.39 -16.51
C ALA A 171 -8.93 0.78 -17.99
N GLN A 172 -7.80 0.55 -18.64
CA GLN A 172 -7.69 0.71 -20.11
C GLN A 172 -8.64 -0.27 -20.86
N TRP A 173 -8.95 -1.43 -20.29
CA TRP A 173 -9.91 -2.38 -20.85
C TRP A 173 -11.33 -2.17 -20.31
N SER A 174 -11.47 -2.11 -18.98
CA SER A 174 -12.75 -1.81 -18.33
C SER A 174 -12.56 -1.47 -16.85
N LEU A 175 -13.56 -0.79 -16.23
CA LEU A 175 -13.55 -0.53 -14.77
C LEU A 175 -13.50 -1.83 -13.96
N ALA A 176 -14.19 -2.87 -14.43
CA ALA A 176 -14.17 -4.17 -13.78
C ALA A 176 -12.76 -4.80 -13.78
N VAL A 177 -12.06 -4.74 -14.93
CA VAL A 177 -10.67 -5.19 -15.03
C VAL A 177 -9.76 -4.32 -14.14
N GLY A 178 -9.97 -3.01 -14.10
CA GLY A 178 -9.22 -2.10 -13.24
C GLY A 178 -9.33 -2.46 -11.75
N VAL A 179 -10.56 -2.64 -11.24
CA VAL A 179 -10.79 -3.03 -9.84
C VAL A 179 -10.27 -4.44 -9.57
N GLY A 180 -10.47 -5.38 -10.50
CA GLY A 180 -9.92 -6.74 -10.41
C GLY A 180 -8.41 -6.76 -10.32
N ALA A 181 -7.71 -5.97 -11.14
CA ALA A 181 -6.25 -5.85 -11.12
C ALA A 181 -5.73 -5.25 -9.80
N ALA A 182 -6.37 -4.17 -9.31
CA ALA A 182 -6.07 -3.60 -8.02
C ALA A 182 -6.28 -4.60 -6.87
N ALA A 183 -7.38 -5.35 -6.91
CA ALA A 183 -7.68 -6.40 -5.94
C ALA A 183 -6.66 -7.53 -5.98
N TRP A 184 -6.21 -7.94 -7.17
CA TRP A 184 -5.18 -8.95 -7.32
C TRP A 184 -3.85 -8.54 -6.69
N VAL A 185 -3.37 -7.34 -7.01
CA VAL A 185 -2.12 -6.80 -6.44
C VAL A 185 -2.22 -6.71 -4.93
N LYS A 186 -3.33 -6.18 -4.41
CA LYS A 186 -3.52 -6.06 -2.96
C LYS A 186 -3.63 -7.42 -2.26
N ALA A 187 -4.23 -8.42 -2.91
CA ALA A 187 -4.29 -9.78 -2.40
C ALA A 187 -2.91 -10.47 -2.38
N VAL A 188 -2.08 -10.28 -3.42
CA VAL A 188 -0.69 -10.78 -3.45
C VAL A 188 0.09 -10.22 -2.27
N ASN A 189 0.08 -8.90 -2.08
CA ASN A 189 0.77 -8.24 -0.99
C ASN A 189 0.25 -8.67 0.40
N THR A 190 -1.08 -8.80 0.57
CA THR A 190 -1.67 -9.27 1.83
C THR A 190 -1.32 -10.73 2.12
N LEU A 191 -1.32 -11.59 1.12
CA LEU A 191 -0.94 -12.99 1.29
C LEU A 191 0.52 -13.12 1.73
N ASP A 192 1.43 -12.36 1.10
CA ASP A 192 2.83 -12.33 1.50
C ASP A 192 3.01 -11.85 2.94
N SER A 193 2.39 -10.76 3.31
CA SER A 193 2.42 -10.21 4.67
C SER A 193 1.96 -11.21 5.74
N MET A 194 1.10 -12.17 5.38
CA MET A 194 0.56 -13.16 6.32
C MET A 194 1.36 -14.46 6.35
N VAL A 195 1.87 -14.94 5.22
CA VAL A 195 2.49 -16.27 5.14
C VAL A 195 3.92 -16.26 4.59
N GLY A 196 4.41 -15.14 4.04
CA GLY A 196 5.69 -14.99 3.32
C GLY A 196 6.94 -14.96 4.20
N TYR A 197 6.91 -15.55 5.39
CA TYR A 197 8.05 -15.58 6.29
C TYR A 197 9.18 -16.49 5.78
N PRO A 198 10.47 -16.07 5.88
CA PRO A 198 11.61 -16.81 5.32
C PRO A 198 11.79 -18.23 5.83
N ASP A 199 11.37 -18.51 7.06
CA ASP A 199 11.45 -19.81 7.73
C ASP A 199 10.32 -20.78 7.32
N ARG A 200 9.34 -20.30 6.54
CA ARG A 200 8.14 -21.05 6.15
C ARG A 200 8.11 -21.35 4.66
N ARG A 201 8.27 -22.64 4.31
CA ARG A 201 8.19 -23.09 2.91
C ARG A 201 6.84 -22.81 2.23
N LEU A 202 5.78 -22.68 3.01
CA LEU A 202 4.43 -22.31 2.51
C LEU A 202 4.45 -20.92 1.88
N GLY A 203 5.15 -19.97 2.49
CA GLY A 203 5.18 -18.58 2.06
C GLY A 203 6.17 -18.26 0.94
N THR A 204 7.06 -19.19 0.56
CA THR A 204 8.11 -18.90 -0.44
C THR A 204 7.55 -18.40 -1.78
N ALA A 205 6.44 -18.97 -2.24
CA ALA A 205 5.86 -18.60 -3.53
C ALA A 205 5.15 -17.23 -3.46
N SER A 206 4.45 -16.92 -2.35
CA SER A 206 3.82 -15.61 -2.16
C SER A 206 4.87 -14.51 -2.05
N ALA A 207 5.96 -14.73 -1.30
CA ALA A 207 7.05 -13.76 -1.18
C ALA A 207 7.71 -13.45 -2.53
N ARG A 208 7.97 -14.48 -3.36
CA ARG A 208 8.53 -14.28 -4.70
C ARG A 208 7.58 -13.57 -5.66
N LEU A 209 6.29 -13.86 -5.56
CA LEU A 209 5.28 -13.18 -6.37
C LEU A 209 5.15 -11.71 -5.96
N ASP A 210 5.12 -11.43 -4.66
CA ASP A 210 5.10 -10.07 -4.12
C ASP A 210 6.36 -9.29 -4.54
N ASP A 211 7.54 -9.88 -4.38
CA ASP A 211 8.81 -9.30 -4.82
C ASP A 211 8.76 -8.84 -6.29
N LEU A 212 8.14 -9.65 -7.16
CA LEU A 212 8.00 -9.33 -8.59
C LEU A 212 6.95 -8.23 -8.83
N VAL A 213 5.79 -8.33 -8.21
CA VAL A 213 4.66 -7.40 -8.39
C VAL A 213 4.99 -6.03 -7.83
N MET A 214 5.65 -5.98 -6.68
CA MET A 214 6.02 -4.74 -5.99
C MET A 214 7.30 -4.08 -6.55
N TRP A 215 7.98 -4.72 -7.50
CA TRP A 215 9.24 -4.20 -8.03
C TRP A 215 9.11 -2.79 -8.61
N LEU A 216 8.16 -2.56 -9.51
CA LEU A 216 7.92 -1.26 -10.14
C LEU A 216 7.25 -0.26 -9.17
N PRO A 217 6.19 -0.62 -8.43
CA PRO A 217 5.55 0.27 -7.46
C PRO A 217 6.52 0.86 -6.43
N ALA A 218 7.44 0.08 -5.89
CA ALA A 218 8.41 0.55 -4.91
C ALA A 218 9.36 1.64 -5.49
N ARG A 219 9.79 1.50 -6.75
CA ARG A 219 10.64 2.50 -7.43
C ARG A 219 9.86 3.76 -7.76
N ILE A 220 8.62 3.62 -8.21
CA ILE A 220 7.72 4.77 -8.43
C ILE A 220 7.48 5.51 -7.11
N SER A 221 7.22 4.78 -6.02
CA SER A 221 7.03 5.38 -4.69
C SER A 221 8.27 6.14 -4.21
N ALA A 222 9.46 5.57 -4.40
CA ALA A 222 10.71 6.26 -4.10
C ALA A 222 10.86 7.58 -4.90
N LEU A 223 10.54 7.56 -6.19
CA LEU A 223 10.56 8.76 -7.03
C LEU A 223 9.54 9.80 -6.54
N LEU A 224 8.32 9.38 -6.21
CA LEU A 224 7.28 10.27 -5.70
C LEU A 224 7.67 10.90 -4.34
N VAL A 225 8.33 10.14 -3.46
CA VAL A 225 8.89 10.65 -2.20
C VAL A 225 9.95 11.73 -2.47
N VAL A 226 10.87 11.48 -3.39
CA VAL A 226 11.93 12.44 -3.78
C VAL A 226 11.32 13.73 -4.35
N ILE A 227 10.33 13.60 -5.23
CA ILE A 227 9.62 14.76 -5.81
C ILE A 227 8.86 15.50 -4.71
N GLY A 228 8.12 14.79 -3.87
CA GLY A 228 7.34 15.36 -2.77
C GLY A 228 8.18 16.08 -1.72
N ALA A 229 9.44 15.65 -1.54
CA ALA A 229 10.42 16.32 -0.68
C ALA A 229 11.17 17.48 -1.37
N GLY A 230 11.05 17.62 -2.70
CA GLY A 230 11.85 18.58 -3.47
C GLY A 230 13.35 18.27 -3.51
N SER A 231 13.75 17.01 -3.28
CA SER A 231 15.13 16.61 -2.99
C SER A 231 15.72 15.69 -4.09
N ILE A 232 15.67 16.11 -5.34
CA ILE A 232 16.13 15.32 -6.51
C ILE A 232 17.60 14.87 -6.38
N ARG A 233 18.41 15.61 -5.65
CA ARG A 233 19.85 15.30 -5.44
C ARG A 233 20.07 13.96 -4.73
N THR A 234 19.09 13.51 -3.93
CA THR A 234 19.19 12.26 -3.15
C THR A 234 19.04 10.98 -3.99
N LEU A 235 18.62 11.06 -5.25
CA LEU A 235 18.44 9.90 -6.15
C LEU A 235 19.70 9.01 -6.26
N GLY A 236 20.88 9.60 -6.20
CA GLY A 236 22.16 8.86 -6.25
C GLY A 236 22.44 8.04 -4.98
N GLU A 237 21.92 8.49 -3.85
CA GLU A 237 22.18 7.89 -2.53
C GLU A 237 21.20 6.76 -2.19
N ILE A 238 19.98 6.79 -2.74
CA ILE A 238 18.93 5.82 -2.47
C ILE A 238 19.41 4.40 -2.74
N ARG A 239 20.10 4.17 -3.86
CA ARG A 239 20.62 2.84 -4.25
C ARG A 239 21.55 2.23 -3.20
N ARG A 240 22.26 3.07 -2.45
CA ARG A 240 23.19 2.62 -1.41
C ARG A 240 22.45 1.93 -0.27
N TRP A 241 21.25 2.40 0.05
CA TRP A 241 20.49 1.94 1.20
C TRP A 241 19.29 1.06 0.82
N ALA A 242 18.79 1.16 -0.41
CA ALA A 242 17.60 0.44 -0.87
C ALA A 242 17.72 -1.08 -0.81
N SER A 243 18.95 -1.63 -0.87
CA SER A 243 19.23 -3.07 -0.82
C SER A 243 19.55 -3.59 0.59
N VAL A 244 19.50 -2.73 1.61
CA VAL A 244 19.86 -3.12 2.99
C VAL A 244 18.74 -3.93 3.69
N PRO A 245 17.44 -3.60 3.54
CA PRO A 245 16.37 -4.47 4.00
C PRO A 245 16.32 -5.79 3.25
N ALA A 246 15.75 -6.82 3.90
CA ALA A 246 15.66 -8.17 3.30
C ALA A 246 14.79 -8.22 2.03
N SER A 247 13.73 -7.40 1.97
CA SER A 247 12.90 -7.27 0.76
C SER A 247 13.63 -6.43 -0.29
N PRO A 248 13.65 -6.85 -1.56
CA PRO A 248 14.26 -6.09 -2.66
C PRO A 248 13.48 -4.81 -3.02
N ASN A 249 12.33 -4.58 -2.38
CA ASN A 249 11.38 -3.52 -2.70
C ASN A 249 11.23 -2.49 -1.58
N SER A 250 10.99 -2.91 -0.35
CA SER A 250 10.66 -2.00 0.77
C SER A 250 11.75 -0.95 1.04
N GLY A 251 13.00 -1.30 0.79
CA GLY A 251 14.12 -0.38 0.98
C GLY A 251 14.09 0.85 0.07
N TRP A 252 13.46 0.80 -1.11
CA TRP A 252 13.46 1.93 -2.04
C TRP A 252 12.71 3.15 -1.50
N PRO A 253 11.43 3.08 -1.13
CA PRO A 253 10.72 4.23 -0.58
C PRO A 253 11.24 4.64 0.80
N MET A 254 11.68 3.69 1.65
CA MET A 254 12.27 3.99 2.94
C MET A 254 13.60 4.73 2.82
N ALA A 255 14.50 4.28 1.95
CA ALA A 255 15.77 4.98 1.70
C ALA A 255 15.55 6.35 1.06
N ALA A 256 14.57 6.48 0.16
CA ALA A 256 14.20 7.77 -0.42
C ALA A 256 13.79 8.76 0.67
N LEU A 257 12.96 8.34 1.62
CA LEU A 257 12.52 9.19 2.72
C LEU A 257 13.67 9.51 3.68
N ALA A 258 14.49 8.51 4.05
CA ALA A 258 15.65 8.70 4.93
C ALA A 258 16.66 9.71 4.36
N CYS A 259 17.01 9.58 3.08
CA CYS A 259 17.93 10.50 2.42
C CYS A 259 17.32 11.91 2.22
N ALA A 260 16.03 11.98 1.84
CA ALA A 260 15.36 13.26 1.59
C ALA A 260 15.19 14.12 2.86
N LEU A 261 15.05 13.47 4.02
CA LEU A 261 14.95 14.13 5.32
C LEU A 261 16.29 14.25 6.04
N GLU A 262 17.36 13.66 5.49
CA GLU A 262 18.69 13.56 6.12
C GLU A 262 18.63 12.90 7.52
N VAL A 263 17.76 11.89 7.70
CA VAL A 263 17.59 11.16 8.96
C VAL A 263 18.01 9.70 8.84
N ARG A 264 18.37 9.12 9.98
CA ARG A 264 18.55 7.68 10.12
C ARG A 264 17.19 7.00 10.36
N LEU A 265 16.88 5.97 9.56
CA LEU A 265 15.79 5.06 9.84
C LEU A 265 16.36 3.70 10.20
N GLU A 266 15.83 3.06 11.25
CA GLU A 266 16.37 1.80 11.73
C GLU A 266 15.30 0.84 12.25
N LYS A 267 15.47 -0.42 11.88
CA LYS A 267 14.81 -1.54 12.53
C LYS A 267 15.84 -2.25 13.39
N PRO A 268 15.82 -2.08 14.74
CA PRO A 268 16.81 -2.69 15.62
C PRO A 268 17.00 -4.19 15.33
N ALA A 269 18.24 -4.64 15.33
CA ALA A 269 18.67 -6.00 14.99
C ALA A 269 18.39 -6.47 13.55
N ALA A 270 17.87 -5.62 12.67
CA ALA A 270 17.58 -5.99 11.29
C ALA A 270 18.34 -5.14 10.27
N TYR A 271 18.16 -3.81 10.29
CA TYR A 271 18.84 -2.91 9.35
C TYR A 271 18.90 -1.47 9.85
N VAL A 272 19.80 -0.69 9.23
CA VAL A 272 19.94 0.76 9.42
C VAL A 272 20.07 1.40 8.04
N LEU A 273 19.22 2.39 7.75
CA LEU A 273 19.26 3.22 6.56
C LEU A 273 19.84 4.58 6.92
N ASN A 274 20.72 5.12 6.08
CA ASN A 274 21.41 6.39 6.29
C ASN A 274 22.10 6.48 7.67
N PRO A 275 23.03 5.58 8.03
CA PRO A 275 23.60 5.44 9.36
C PRO A 275 24.45 6.64 9.80
N GLY A 276 24.83 7.52 8.88
CA GLY A 276 25.60 8.74 9.20
C GLY A 276 24.78 9.89 9.79
N ALA A 277 23.43 9.78 9.74
CA ALA A 277 22.51 10.76 10.28
C ALA A 277 21.99 10.34 11.66
N ASP A 278 21.33 11.27 12.36
CA ASP A 278 20.64 11.01 13.61
C ASP A 278 19.23 10.44 13.40
N LEU A 279 18.67 9.80 14.44
CA LEU A 279 17.28 9.40 14.46
C LEU A 279 16.36 10.63 14.36
N PRO A 280 15.17 10.48 13.73
CA PRO A 280 14.31 11.62 13.43
C PRO A 280 13.83 12.33 14.69
N THR A 281 13.99 13.66 14.72
CA THR A 281 13.34 14.56 15.67
C THR A 281 11.82 14.60 15.40
N PRO A 282 11.00 15.13 16.34
CA PRO A 282 9.58 15.30 16.08
C PRO A 282 9.26 16.18 14.86
N SER A 283 10.08 17.23 14.61
CA SER A 283 9.91 18.12 13.45
C SER A 283 10.19 17.43 12.12
N GLU A 284 11.26 16.65 12.03
CA GLU A 284 11.62 15.85 10.86
C GLU A 284 10.60 14.75 10.60
N ALA A 285 10.12 14.09 11.65
CA ALA A 285 9.08 13.07 11.51
C ALA A 285 7.77 13.67 10.97
N ARG A 286 7.37 14.86 11.43
CA ARG A 286 6.22 15.59 10.86
C ARG A 286 6.46 16.00 9.40
N ALA A 287 7.68 16.40 9.07
CA ALA A 287 8.06 16.67 7.68
C ALA A 287 7.94 15.41 6.82
N GLY A 288 8.39 14.26 7.29
CA GLY A 288 8.25 12.98 6.62
C GLY A 288 6.78 12.60 6.36
N ALA A 289 5.91 12.76 7.34
CA ALA A 289 4.48 12.53 7.15
C ALA A 289 3.86 13.45 6.07
N ARG A 290 4.32 14.72 5.98
CA ARG A 290 3.92 15.63 4.91
C ARG A 290 4.44 15.18 3.54
N VAL A 291 5.70 14.74 3.45
CA VAL A 291 6.30 14.22 2.22
C VAL A 291 5.50 13.02 1.71
N ILE A 292 5.15 12.07 2.57
CA ILE A 292 4.32 10.91 2.19
C ILE A 292 2.92 11.34 1.71
N THR A 293 2.31 12.33 2.38
CA THR A 293 1.02 12.88 1.95
C THR A 293 1.11 13.50 0.55
N VAL A 294 2.15 14.29 0.29
CA VAL A 294 2.38 14.91 -1.03
C VAL A 294 2.67 13.84 -2.10
N ALA A 295 3.51 12.84 -1.77
CA ALA A 295 3.81 11.73 -2.67
C ALA A 295 2.54 10.94 -3.06
N GLY A 296 1.64 10.71 -2.09
CA GLY A 296 0.34 10.08 -2.36
C GLY A 296 -0.57 10.94 -3.24
N ALA A 297 -0.62 12.24 -3.00
CA ALA A 297 -1.37 13.17 -3.86
C ALA A 297 -0.83 13.21 -5.30
N LEU A 298 0.50 13.18 -5.45
CA LEU A 298 1.16 13.08 -6.76
C LEU A 298 0.83 11.76 -7.47
N ALA A 299 0.76 10.63 -6.74
CA ALA A 299 0.33 9.34 -7.29
C ALA A 299 -1.11 9.43 -7.84
N GLY A 300 -2.03 10.02 -7.07
CA GLY A 300 -3.42 10.24 -7.49
C GLY A 300 -3.52 11.15 -8.72
N ALA A 301 -2.78 12.26 -8.73
CA ALA A 301 -2.75 13.18 -9.87
C ALA A 301 -2.18 12.50 -11.13
N ALA A 302 -1.12 11.72 -11.00
CA ALA A 302 -0.55 10.94 -12.09
C ALA A 302 -1.55 9.91 -12.65
N ALA A 303 -2.28 9.22 -11.77
CA ALA A 303 -3.32 8.27 -12.19
C ALA A 303 -4.42 8.95 -13.00
N VAL A 304 -4.91 10.11 -12.54
CA VAL A 304 -5.91 10.92 -13.27
C VAL A 304 -5.37 11.36 -14.62
N ALA A 305 -4.13 11.84 -14.68
CA ALA A 305 -3.50 12.30 -15.93
C ALA A 305 -3.35 11.14 -16.93
N LEU A 306 -2.83 9.97 -16.49
CA LEU A 306 -2.65 8.78 -17.33
C LEU A 306 -3.98 8.27 -17.90
N LEU A 307 -5.04 8.26 -17.08
CA LEU A 307 -6.39 7.86 -17.51
C LEU A 307 -6.98 8.90 -18.47
N GLY A 308 -6.71 10.21 -18.26
CA GLY A 308 -7.25 11.30 -19.09
C GLY A 308 -6.66 11.37 -20.49
N VAL A 309 -5.39 10.98 -20.67
CA VAL A 309 -4.74 10.95 -22.00
C VAL A 309 -5.01 9.67 -22.78
N GLY A 310 -5.67 8.67 -22.16
CA GLY A 310 -6.09 7.43 -22.84
C GLY A 310 -4.91 6.59 -23.32
N LEU A 311 -4.04 6.18 -22.37
CA LEU A 311 -2.96 5.23 -22.66
C LEU A 311 -3.54 3.90 -23.11
#